data_03eee0f658cc5a65f99e1c44bc475cf6
#
_entry.id   03eee0f658cc5a65f99e1c44bc475cf6
#
_cell.length_a   1.000
_cell.length_b   1.000
_cell.length_c   1.000
_cell.angle_alpha   90.00
_cell.angle_beta   90.00
_cell.angle_gamma   90.00
#
_symmetry.space_group_name_H-M   'P 1'
#
loop_
_entity.id
_entity.type
_entity.pdbx_description
1 polymer ?
#
loop_
_entity_poly.entity_id
_entity_poly.type
_entity_poly.pdbx_seq_one_letter_code
_entity_poly.pdbx_strand_id
1 'polypeptide(L)'
;YKIAYAASFGQADFNENNYIAFRKYIHGFKAISVREETGKLILNKLNQSAICVLDPVFLIDDYAKYFKLKPEKKELGLFVLNNSSTECFEIAKFIADEVGLMPKVINKNRPIKGLKNIPIPSVTGFLSEMHSSRLIITNSFHGLAFSIIFKKNFIFVCTDKTKSTRAINL
;
A
#
# COMPACT_ATOMS: atom_id res chain seq x y z
N TYR A 1 3.23 -13.59 26.51
CA TYR A 1 2.08 -13.70 25.61
C TYR A 1 2.50 -13.27 24.20
N LYS A 2 2.01 -14.01 23.16
CA LYS A 2 2.18 -13.63 21.76
C LYS A 2 0.84 -13.13 21.23
N ILE A 3 0.84 -11.97 20.60
CA ILE A 3 -0.33 -11.37 19.93
C ILE A 3 0.11 -10.94 18.53
N ALA A 4 -0.68 -11.24 17.50
CA ALA A 4 -0.52 -10.68 16.18
C ALA A 4 -1.65 -9.68 15.93
N TYR A 5 -1.27 -8.41 15.69
CA TYR A 5 -2.23 -7.36 15.38
C TYR A 5 -2.11 -6.95 13.91
N ALA A 6 -3.23 -7.00 13.20
CA ALA A 6 -3.35 -6.59 11.80
C ALA A 6 -2.28 -7.23 10.89
N ALA A 7 -1.93 -8.50 11.12
CA ALA A 7 -1.00 -9.22 10.27
C ALA A 7 -1.56 -9.39 8.84
N SER A 8 -0.69 -9.53 7.86
CA SER A 8 -1.08 -9.77 6.48
C SER A 8 -0.26 -10.89 5.87
N PHE A 9 -0.92 -11.79 5.17
CA PHE A 9 -0.26 -12.82 4.37
C PHE A 9 0.10 -12.32 2.96
N GLY A 10 -0.60 -11.30 2.46
CA GLY A 10 -0.32 -10.69 1.16
C GLY A 10 -0.61 -11.59 -0.03
N GLN A 11 -1.34 -12.68 0.18
CA GLN A 11 -1.71 -13.67 -0.83
C GLN A 11 -3.07 -14.29 -0.50
N ALA A 12 -3.72 -14.85 -1.52
CA ALA A 12 -5.08 -15.37 -1.38
C ALA A 12 -5.11 -16.71 -0.62
N ASP A 13 -4.10 -17.55 -0.77
CA ASP A 13 -4.00 -18.84 -0.09
C ASP A 13 -2.54 -19.29 0.01
N PHE A 14 -2.28 -20.29 0.86
CA PHE A 14 -1.00 -20.97 0.98
C PHE A 14 -0.94 -22.22 0.10
N ASN A 15 0.26 -22.56 -0.37
CA ASN A 15 0.51 -23.92 -0.82
C ASN A 15 0.68 -24.85 0.39
N GLU A 16 0.66 -26.17 0.14
CA GLU A 16 0.70 -27.17 1.19
C GLU A 16 1.96 -27.08 2.06
N ASN A 17 3.12 -26.85 1.45
CA ASN A 17 4.39 -26.68 2.18
C ASN A 17 4.35 -25.48 3.14
N ASN A 18 3.72 -24.38 2.72
CA ASN A 18 3.57 -23.20 3.56
C ASN A 18 2.64 -23.49 4.76
N TYR A 19 1.56 -24.25 4.55
CA TYR A 19 0.70 -24.69 5.67
C TYR A 19 1.45 -25.54 6.69
N ILE A 20 2.26 -26.51 6.22
CA ILE A 20 3.06 -27.37 7.10
C ILE A 20 4.06 -26.53 7.90
N ALA A 21 4.79 -25.64 7.25
CA ALA A 21 5.78 -24.80 7.88
C ALA A 21 5.13 -23.83 8.90
N PHE A 22 4.03 -23.17 8.49
CA PHE A 22 3.40 -22.16 9.32
C PHE A 22 2.72 -22.74 10.57
N ARG A 23 2.19 -23.97 10.47
CA ARG A 23 1.57 -24.68 11.59
C ARG A 23 2.50 -24.78 12.80
N LYS A 24 3.82 -24.90 12.58
CA LYS A 24 4.81 -24.99 13.68
C LYS A 24 4.94 -23.68 14.47
N TYR A 25 4.68 -22.53 13.85
CA TYR A 25 4.92 -21.21 14.43
C TYR A 25 3.66 -20.54 14.97
N ILE A 26 2.48 -20.94 14.47
CA ILE A 26 1.22 -20.28 14.82
C ILE A 26 0.75 -20.62 16.23
N HIS A 27 1.22 -21.74 16.81
CA HIS A 27 0.87 -22.12 18.15
C HIS A 27 1.44 -21.13 19.18
N GLY A 28 0.68 -20.87 20.24
CA GLY A 28 1.06 -19.99 21.34
C GLY A 28 0.71 -18.51 21.12
N PHE A 29 0.05 -18.15 20.04
CA PHE A 29 -0.60 -16.85 19.94
C PHE A 29 -1.89 -16.85 20.76
N LYS A 30 -2.02 -15.87 21.66
CA LYS A 30 -3.21 -15.67 22.48
C LYS A 30 -4.35 -15.03 21.68
N ALA A 31 -4.00 -14.15 20.75
CA ALA A 31 -4.95 -13.48 19.86
C ALA A 31 -4.28 -13.17 18.51
N ILE A 32 -5.05 -13.26 17.44
CA ILE A 32 -4.61 -12.96 16.09
C ILE A 32 -5.65 -12.09 15.42
N SER A 33 -5.22 -10.98 14.84
CA SER A 33 -6.00 -10.22 13.87
C SER A 33 -5.23 -10.07 12.57
N VAL A 34 -5.98 -10.00 11.48
CA VAL A 34 -5.47 -9.90 10.10
C VAL A 34 -6.10 -8.72 9.39
N ARG A 35 -5.50 -8.28 8.29
CA ARG A 35 -5.99 -7.13 7.50
C ARG A 35 -6.84 -7.51 6.30
N GLU A 36 -6.96 -8.80 6.01
CA GLU A 36 -7.72 -9.32 4.87
C GLU A 36 -8.50 -10.58 5.24
N GLU A 37 -9.69 -10.75 4.66
CA GLU A 37 -10.52 -11.94 4.88
C GLU A 37 -9.83 -13.23 4.43
N THR A 38 -9.01 -13.19 3.38
CA THR A 38 -8.19 -14.33 2.96
C THR A 38 -7.25 -14.80 4.07
N GLY A 39 -6.74 -13.88 4.90
CA GLY A 39 -5.94 -14.23 6.07
C GLY A 39 -6.71 -15.01 7.12
N LYS A 40 -8.00 -14.68 7.35
CA LYS A 40 -8.88 -15.49 8.21
C LYS A 40 -9.08 -16.89 7.66
N LEU A 41 -9.30 -17.01 6.35
CA LEU A 41 -9.47 -18.32 5.70
C LEU A 41 -8.22 -19.19 5.85
N ILE A 42 -7.04 -18.61 5.67
CA ILE A 42 -5.75 -19.31 5.88
C ILE A 42 -5.63 -19.79 7.33
N LEU A 43 -5.94 -18.93 8.31
CA LEU A 43 -5.86 -19.28 9.74
C LEU A 43 -6.91 -20.33 10.14
N ASN A 44 -8.10 -20.28 9.59
CA ASN A 44 -9.14 -21.29 9.84
C ASN A 44 -8.67 -22.69 9.38
N LYS A 45 -7.98 -22.81 8.26
CA LYS A 45 -7.37 -24.08 7.79
C LYS A 45 -6.28 -24.60 8.75
N LEU A 46 -5.76 -23.73 9.61
CA LEU A 46 -4.78 -24.07 10.67
C LEU A 46 -5.42 -24.26 12.05
N ASN A 47 -6.76 -24.31 12.11
CA ASN A 47 -7.54 -24.36 13.35
C ASN A 47 -7.24 -23.18 14.30
N GLN A 48 -6.99 -21.98 13.73
CA GLN A 48 -6.78 -20.75 14.47
C GLN A 48 -7.89 -19.77 14.14
N SER A 49 -8.48 -19.16 15.15
CA SER A 49 -9.44 -18.07 14.97
C SER A 49 -8.73 -16.73 14.81
N ALA A 50 -9.25 -15.86 13.95
CA ALA A 50 -8.77 -14.51 13.80
C ALA A 50 -9.92 -13.56 13.45
N ILE A 51 -9.76 -12.30 13.82
CA ILE A 51 -10.65 -11.21 13.39
C ILE A 51 -9.98 -10.40 12.28
N CYS A 52 -10.78 -9.86 11.36
CA CYS A 52 -10.30 -8.90 10.38
C CYS A 52 -10.40 -7.49 10.94
N VAL A 53 -9.33 -6.73 10.82
CA VAL A 53 -9.21 -5.34 11.30
C VAL A 53 -8.53 -4.49 10.23
N LEU A 54 -8.71 -3.17 10.31
CA LEU A 54 -8.00 -2.25 9.42
C LEU A 54 -6.48 -2.26 9.67
N ASP A 55 -5.74 -1.85 8.64
CA ASP A 55 -4.30 -1.63 8.78
C ASP A 55 -4.01 -0.59 9.88
N PRO A 56 -2.95 -0.77 10.68
CA PRO A 56 -2.58 0.16 11.74
C PRO A 56 -2.42 1.62 11.30
N VAL A 57 -2.16 1.89 10.02
CA VAL A 57 -2.07 3.27 9.52
C VAL A 57 -3.38 4.04 9.68
N PHE A 58 -4.52 3.37 9.78
CA PHE A 58 -5.82 4.00 10.03
C PHE A 58 -6.11 4.30 11.52
N LEU A 59 -5.22 3.89 12.43
CA LEU A 59 -5.36 4.18 13.86
C LEU A 59 -4.85 5.57 14.25
N ILE A 60 -4.19 6.27 13.33
CA ILE A 60 -3.68 7.62 13.58
C ILE A 60 -4.70 8.62 13.06
N ASP A 61 -5.27 9.39 13.98
CA ASP A 61 -6.32 10.36 13.66
C ASP A 61 -5.81 11.55 12.83
N ASP A 62 -4.58 11.98 13.09
CA ASP A 62 -4.01 13.16 12.44
C ASP A 62 -2.52 12.95 12.10
N TYR A 63 -2.27 12.66 10.85
CA TYR A 63 -0.91 12.53 10.31
C TYR A 63 -0.17 13.86 10.14
N ALA A 64 -0.88 15.00 10.10
CA ALA A 64 -0.26 16.32 9.90
C ALA A 64 0.74 16.67 11.01
N LYS A 65 0.61 16.06 12.17
CA LYS A 65 1.55 16.20 13.30
C LYS A 65 2.94 15.62 13.05
N TYR A 66 3.08 14.72 12.07
CA TYR A 66 4.31 13.95 11.86
C TYR A 66 5.14 14.40 10.67
N PHE A 67 4.66 15.36 9.87
CA PHE A 67 5.43 15.89 8.75
C PHE A 67 5.09 17.37 8.49
N LYS A 68 6.01 18.06 7.81
CA LYS A 68 5.75 19.44 7.41
C LYS A 68 4.73 19.47 6.27
N LEU A 69 3.58 20.06 6.54
CA LEU A 69 2.55 20.30 5.54
C LEU A 69 3.11 21.17 4.41
N LYS A 70 2.93 20.73 3.20
CA LYS A 70 3.20 21.50 1.98
C LYS A 70 1.87 21.80 1.30
N PRO A 71 1.74 22.95 0.63
CA PRO A 71 0.55 23.22 -0.16
C PRO A 71 0.39 22.17 -1.26
N GLU A 72 -0.85 21.91 -1.64
CA GLU A 72 -1.12 21.04 -2.77
C GLU A 72 -0.49 21.61 -4.04
N LYS A 73 0.17 20.76 -4.78
CA LYS A 73 0.83 21.11 -6.03
C LYS A 73 0.05 20.52 -7.20
N LYS A 74 0.17 21.15 -8.35
CA LYS A 74 -0.30 20.59 -9.63
C LYS A 74 0.59 19.42 -10.06
N GLU A 75 0.73 18.42 -9.19
CA GLU A 75 1.58 17.24 -9.41
C GLU A 75 0.75 15.96 -9.33
N LEU A 76 1.03 15.02 -10.25
CA LEU A 76 0.59 13.65 -10.18
C LEU A 76 1.70 12.83 -9.53
N GLY A 77 1.43 12.29 -8.35
CA GLY A 77 2.35 11.40 -7.62
C GLY A 77 2.19 9.96 -8.06
N LEU A 78 3.24 9.37 -8.60
CA LEU A 78 3.29 7.95 -8.96
C LEU A 78 4.10 7.20 -7.90
N PHE A 79 3.43 6.36 -7.10
CA PHE A 79 4.05 5.49 -6.11
C PHE A 79 3.77 4.04 -6.44
N VAL A 80 4.68 3.39 -7.16
CA VAL A 80 4.56 2.00 -7.60
C VAL A 80 5.69 1.15 -7.04
N LEU A 81 5.31 -0.02 -6.52
CA LEU A 81 6.24 -1.03 -6.04
C LEU A 81 6.66 -1.91 -7.23
N ASN A 82 7.90 -2.39 -7.16
CA ASN A 82 8.55 -3.23 -8.18
C ASN A 82 8.80 -2.52 -9.53
N ASN A 83 9.69 -3.10 -10.33
CA ASN A 83 10.05 -2.55 -11.65
C ASN A 83 9.00 -2.83 -12.74
N SER A 84 7.86 -3.31 -12.35
CA SER A 84 6.86 -3.89 -13.22
C SER A 84 5.96 -2.88 -13.86
N SER A 85 6.47 -1.74 -14.33
CA SER A 85 5.56 -1.16 -15.29
C SER A 85 6.10 0.10 -15.95
N THR A 86 6.81 -0.08 -17.01
CA THR A 86 6.83 0.90 -18.10
C THR A 86 5.41 1.40 -18.39
N GLU A 87 4.44 0.49 -18.43
CA GLU A 87 3.01 0.80 -18.59
C GLU A 87 2.46 1.77 -17.55
N CYS A 88 2.72 1.58 -16.25
CA CYS A 88 2.26 2.55 -15.24
C CYS A 88 2.88 3.93 -15.43
N PHE A 89 4.12 4.02 -15.91
CA PHE A 89 4.76 5.30 -16.16
C PHE A 89 4.19 6.00 -17.40
N GLU A 90 3.87 5.25 -18.45
CA GLU A 90 3.23 5.78 -19.66
C GLU A 90 1.80 6.22 -19.38
N ILE A 91 1.03 5.42 -18.66
CA ILE A 91 -0.32 5.78 -18.20
C ILE A 91 -0.26 7.06 -17.34
N ALA A 92 0.70 7.15 -16.42
CA ALA A 92 0.83 8.33 -15.57
C ALA A 92 1.17 9.59 -16.36
N LYS A 93 2.02 9.49 -17.38
CA LYS A 93 2.33 10.61 -18.29
C LYS A 93 1.09 11.03 -19.08
N PHE A 94 0.43 10.08 -19.71
CA PHE A 94 -0.78 10.34 -20.49
C PHE A 94 -1.84 11.06 -19.64
N ILE A 95 -2.14 10.52 -18.45
CA ILE A 95 -3.13 11.13 -17.54
C ILE A 95 -2.66 12.51 -17.09
N ALA A 96 -1.37 12.67 -16.76
CA ALA A 96 -0.83 13.96 -16.33
C ALA A 96 -0.97 15.03 -17.40
N ASP A 97 -0.71 14.69 -18.65
CA ASP A 97 -0.87 15.60 -19.81
C ASP A 97 -2.34 15.97 -20.00
N GLU A 98 -3.26 14.99 -19.95
CA GLU A 98 -4.71 15.23 -20.13
C GLU A 98 -5.29 16.15 -19.05
N VAL A 99 -4.81 16.04 -17.80
CA VAL A 99 -5.36 16.82 -16.66
C VAL A 99 -4.49 18.02 -16.27
N GLY A 100 -3.44 18.31 -17.02
CA GLY A 100 -2.53 19.46 -16.79
C GLY A 100 -1.74 19.34 -15.48
N LEU A 101 -1.28 18.14 -15.12
CA LEU A 101 -0.46 17.89 -13.95
C LEU A 101 0.99 17.54 -14.31
N MET A 102 1.92 17.85 -13.43
CA MET A 102 3.31 17.46 -13.58
C MET A 102 3.54 16.08 -12.95
N PRO A 103 3.90 15.04 -13.75
CA PRO A 103 4.12 13.72 -13.19
C PRO A 103 5.44 13.63 -12.41
N LYS A 104 5.38 13.07 -11.21
CA LYS A 104 6.55 12.76 -10.37
C LYS A 104 6.51 11.32 -9.90
N VAL A 105 7.66 10.67 -9.86
CA VAL A 105 7.83 9.32 -9.31
C VAL A 105 8.35 9.41 -7.90
N ILE A 106 7.65 8.78 -6.98
CA ILE A 106 8.03 8.71 -5.57
C ILE A 106 8.70 7.34 -5.31
N ASN A 107 9.81 7.34 -4.57
CA ASN A 107 10.50 6.13 -4.14
C ASN A 107 11.23 5.37 -5.26
N LYS A 108 11.92 6.08 -6.17
CA LYS A 108 12.78 5.45 -7.19
C LYS A 108 14.20 6.02 -7.11
N ASN A 109 15.18 5.13 -7.06
CA ASN A 109 16.60 5.49 -7.05
C ASN A 109 17.11 5.85 -8.45
N ARG A 110 16.48 5.32 -9.50
CA ARG A 110 16.88 5.60 -10.89
C ARG A 110 15.89 6.56 -11.53
N PRO A 111 16.39 7.64 -12.13
CA PRO A 111 15.53 8.57 -12.86
C PRO A 111 14.78 7.87 -14.00
N ILE A 112 13.54 8.27 -14.20
CA ILE A 112 12.71 7.83 -15.32
C ILE A 112 12.58 9.01 -16.27
N LYS A 113 12.94 8.79 -17.53
CA LYS A 113 12.92 9.85 -18.55
C LYS A 113 11.53 10.52 -18.64
N GLY A 114 11.52 11.83 -18.57
CA GLY A 114 10.29 12.62 -18.65
C GLY A 114 9.47 12.69 -17.37
N LEU A 115 10.01 12.19 -16.24
CA LEU A 115 9.36 12.27 -14.94
C LEU A 115 10.29 12.92 -13.90
N LYS A 116 9.73 13.76 -13.05
CA LYS A 116 10.44 14.24 -11.87
C LYS A 116 10.65 13.07 -10.91
N ASN A 117 11.88 12.80 -10.53
CA ASN A 117 12.18 11.72 -9.61
C ASN A 117 12.34 12.24 -8.19
N ILE A 118 11.62 11.62 -7.26
CA ILE A 118 11.82 11.78 -5.82
C ILE A 118 12.49 10.50 -5.34
N PRO A 119 13.80 10.53 -5.01
CA PRO A 119 14.51 9.36 -4.51
C PRO A 119 13.90 8.90 -3.20
N ILE A 120 14.28 7.72 -2.72
CA ILE A 120 13.68 7.11 -1.52
C ILE A 120 13.59 8.16 -0.41
N PRO A 121 12.40 8.68 -0.11
CA PRO A 121 12.23 9.67 0.94
C PRO A 121 12.25 9.00 2.32
N SER A 122 12.52 9.78 3.36
CA SER A 122 12.19 9.37 4.73
C SER A 122 10.67 9.11 4.86
N VAL A 123 10.24 8.46 5.93
CA VAL A 123 8.80 8.24 6.18
C VAL A 123 8.03 9.57 6.14
N THR A 124 8.52 10.58 6.82
CA THR A 124 7.89 11.92 6.83
C THR A 124 7.96 12.60 5.46
N GLY A 125 9.04 12.39 4.71
CA GLY A 125 9.17 12.84 3.32
C GLY A 125 8.14 12.19 2.40
N PHE A 126 7.95 10.87 2.52
CA PHE A 126 6.91 10.13 1.78
C PHE A 126 5.52 10.70 2.07
N LEU A 127 5.15 10.86 3.34
CA LEU A 127 3.86 11.43 3.72
C LEU A 127 3.66 12.83 3.13
N SER A 128 4.71 13.67 3.18
CA SER A 128 4.67 15.02 2.61
C SER A 128 4.48 15.01 1.09
N GLU A 129 5.13 14.10 0.36
CA GLU A 129 4.97 13.98 -1.10
C GLU A 129 3.60 13.43 -1.50
N MET A 130 3.08 12.46 -0.75
CA MET A 130 1.71 11.95 -0.95
C MET A 130 0.67 13.04 -0.69
N HIS A 131 0.80 13.75 0.45
CA HIS A 131 -0.13 14.81 0.83
C HIS A 131 -0.11 15.99 -0.15
N SER A 132 1.04 16.41 -0.67
CA SER A 132 1.15 17.55 -1.59
C SER A 132 0.75 17.23 -3.03
N SER A 133 0.57 15.98 -3.40
CA SER A 133 0.11 15.59 -4.74
C SER A 133 -1.39 15.82 -4.89
N ARG A 134 -1.82 16.25 -6.07
CA ARG A 134 -3.24 16.43 -6.41
C ARG A 134 -3.92 15.13 -6.85
N LEU A 135 -3.17 14.27 -7.52
CA LEU A 135 -3.61 12.95 -7.97
C LEU A 135 -2.52 11.93 -7.63
N ILE A 136 -2.91 10.74 -7.20
CA ILE A 136 -1.99 9.63 -6.90
C ILE A 136 -2.30 8.47 -7.83
N ILE A 137 -1.25 7.89 -8.42
CA ILE A 137 -1.34 6.58 -9.10
C ILE A 137 -0.46 5.60 -8.33
N THR A 138 -1.01 4.48 -7.94
CA THR A 138 -0.29 3.50 -7.11
C THR A 138 -0.77 2.07 -7.34
N ASN A 139 0.15 1.10 -7.20
CA ASN A 139 -0.14 -0.32 -7.05
C ASN A 139 0.18 -0.81 -5.62
N SER A 140 0.53 0.10 -4.72
CA SER A 140 0.87 -0.21 -3.34
C SER A 140 -0.35 -0.07 -2.43
N PHE A 141 -0.56 -1.05 -1.56
CA PHE A 141 -1.57 -0.96 -0.52
C PHE A 141 -1.41 0.31 0.34
N HIS A 142 -0.19 0.63 0.79
CA HIS A 142 0.03 1.85 1.58
C HIS A 142 -0.12 3.13 0.75
N GLY A 143 0.18 3.08 -0.55
CA GLY A 143 -0.15 4.19 -1.46
C GLY A 143 -1.64 4.46 -1.52
N LEU A 144 -2.45 3.39 -1.61
CA LEU A 144 -3.91 3.48 -1.55
C LEU A 144 -4.39 3.99 -0.18
N ALA A 145 -3.92 3.38 0.92
CA ALA A 145 -4.32 3.76 2.27
C ALA A 145 -4.05 5.24 2.57
N PHE A 146 -2.86 5.74 2.25
CA PHE A 146 -2.54 7.16 2.44
C PHE A 146 -3.28 8.08 1.47
N SER A 147 -3.65 7.62 0.29
CA SER A 147 -4.54 8.39 -0.59
C SER A 147 -5.92 8.60 0.04
N ILE A 148 -6.46 7.57 0.68
CA ILE A 148 -7.73 7.64 1.42
C ILE A 148 -7.60 8.55 2.66
N ILE A 149 -6.57 8.33 3.48
CA ILE A 149 -6.32 9.12 4.71
C ILE A 149 -6.18 10.61 4.38
N PHE A 150 -5.45 10.95 3.32
CA PHE A 150 -5.25 12.34 2.88
C PHE A 150 -6.35 12.87 1.96
N LYS A 151 -7.41 12.09 1.74
CA LYS A 151 -8.56 12.46 0.87
C LYS A 151 -8.11 12.90 -0.52
N LYS A 152 -7.15 12.18 -1.10
CA LYS A 152 -6.63 12.46 -2.44
C LYS A 152 -7.42 11.72 -3.51
N ASN A 153 -7.53 12.34 -4.69
CA ASN A 153 -7.93 11.58 -5.86
C ASN A 153 -6.86 10.54 -6.18
N PHE A 154 -7.26 9.32 -6.49
CA PHE A 154 -6.29 8.27 -6.80
C PHE A 154 -6.78 7.29 -7.86
N ILE A 155 -5.82 6.64 -8.50
CA ILE A 155 -6.02 5.49 -9.37
C ILE A 155 -5.20 4.33 -8.77
N PHE A 156 -5.89 3.26 -8.40
CA PHE A 156 -5.23 2.03 -7.95
C PHE A 156 -5.04 1.09 -9.13
N VAL A 157 -3.78 0.76 -9.44
CA VAL A 157 -3.41 -0.15 -10.53
C VAL A 157 -3.28 -1.57 -9.98
N CYS A 158 -4.25 -2.40 -10.27
CA CYS A 158 -4.24 -3.80 -9.87
C CYS A 158 -3.51 -4.65 -10.92
N THR A 159 -2.22 -4.88 -10.71
CA THR A 159 -1.39 -5.71 -11.62
C THR A 159 -1.55 -7.22 -11.40
N ASP A 160 -1.98 -7.62 -10.21
CA ASP A 160 -2.19 -9.03 -9.84
C ASP A 160 -3.29 -9.11 -8.78
N LYS A 161 -4.45 -9.65 -9.16
CA LYS A 161 -5.60 -9.78 -8.26
C LYS A 161 -5.30 -10.64 -7.03
N THR A 162 -4.46 -11.64 -7.15
CA THR A 162 -4.12 -12.54 -6.04
C THR A 162 -3.27 -11.86 -4.97
N LYS A 163 -2.49 -10.86 -5.35
CA LYS A 163 -1.65 -10.03 -4.45
C LYS A 163 -2.33 -8.73 -4.01
N SER A 164 -3.48 -8.42 -4.58
CA SER A 164 -4.20 -7.17 -4.30
C SER A 164 -5.37 -7.36 -3.32
N THR A 165 -5.47 -8.52 -2.67
CA THR A 165 -6.58 -8.86 -1.75
C THR A 165 -6.80 -7.82 -0.66
N ARG A 166 -5.72 -7.24 -0.10
CA ARG A 166 -5.82 -6.18 0.90
C ARG A 166 -6.43 -4.88 0.37
N ALA A 167 -6.13 -4.54 -0.87
CA ALA A 167 -6.64 -3.33 -1.50
C ALA A 167 -8.11 -3.49 -1.93
N ILE A 168 -8.52 -4.71 -2.25
CA ILE A 168 -9.90 -5.02 -2.63
C ILE A 168 -10.82 -5.01 -1.40
N ASN A 169 -10.29 -5.34 -0.22
CA ASN A 169 -11.04 -5.41 1.04
C ASN A 169 -10.99 -4.08 1.85
N LEU A 170 -10.36 -3.04 1.33
CA LEU A 170 -10.29 -1.72 1.95
C LEU A 170 -11.48 -0.84 1.51
#